data_c58b32f78dc098e9f746f45fca18dd08
#
_entry.id   c58b32f78dc098e9f746f45fca18dd08
#
_cell.length_a   1.000
_cell.length_b   1.000
_cell.length_c   1.000
_cell.angle_alpha   90.00
_cell.angle_beta   90.00
_cell.angle_gamma   90.00
#
_symmetry.space_group_name_H-M   'P 1'
#
loop_
_entity.id
_entity.type
_entity.pdbx_description
1 polymer ?
#
loop_
_entity_poly.entity_id
_entity_poly.type
_entity_poly.pdbx_seq_one_letter_code
_entity_poly.pdbx_strand_id
1 'polypeptide(L)'
;VGAGAPAHLGQQALFQRLLAEMGGRTSPDWQADVAGLDPALYTDPARFGRERERLFRRLPLCLGPVDQLREPGSVMAREVCGVPVLIAHSREGRVKAFLNVCRHRGARLVDGASESWGEPCRRQSLVCPYHG
;
A
#
# COMPACT_ATOMS: atom_id res chain seq x y z
N VAL A 1 -4.89 -22.67 -8.00
CA VAL A 1 -4.89 -22.05 -9.35
C VAL A 1 -4.05 -20.79 -9.19
N GLY A 2 -2.74 -20.87 -9.56
CA GLY A 2 -1.82 -19.76 -9.48
C GLY A 2 -2.12 -18.78 -10.62
N ALA A 3 -2.58 -17.59 -10.28
CA ALA A 3 -2.54 -16.46 -11.19
C ALA A 3 -1.07 -16.06 -11.35
N GLY A 4 -0.49 -16.35 -12.51
CA GLY A 4 0.85 -15.90 -12.87
C GLY A 4 0.92 -14.38 -12.76
N ALA A 5 2.02 -13.85 -12.22
CA ALA A 5 2.28 -12.42 -12.19
C ALA A 5 2.13 -11.88 -13.62
N PRO A 6 1.49 -10.71 -13.81
CA PRO A 6 1.37 -10.12 -15.13
C PRO A 6 2.77 -9.89 -15.68
N ALA A 7 3.01 -10.37 -16.89
CA ALA A 7 4.28 -10.17 -17.59
C ALA A 7 4.55 -8.66 -17.65
N HIS A 8 5.72 -8.22 -17.18
CA HIS A 8 6.14 -6.83 -17.30
C HIS A 8 6.23 -6.49 -18.78
N LEU A 9 5.30 -5.66 -19.22
CA LEU A 9 5.38 -5.06 -20.56
C LEU A 9 6.66 -4.20 -20.59
N GLY A 10 7.53 -4.45 -21.58
CA GLY A 10 8.66 -3.57 -21.81
C GLY A 10 8.17 -2.13 -22.01
N GLN A 11 8.99 -1.14 -21.64
CA GLN A 11 8.63 0.28 -21.69
C GLN A 11 8.04 0.69 -23.06
N GLN A 12 8.57 0.14 -24.14
CA GLN A 12 8.10 0.41 -25.50
C GLN A 12 6.70 -0.18 -25.77
N ALA A 13 6.42 -1.39 -25.28
CA ALA A 13 5.11 -2.01 -25.40
C ALA A 13 4.04 -1.28 -24.59
N LEU A 14 4.41 -0.80 -23.38
CA LEU A 14 3.53 0.05 -22.55
C LEU A 14 3.21 1.37 -23.26
N PHE A 15 4.21 2.01 -23.85
CA PHE A 15 4.04 3.27 -24.59
C PHE A 15 3.13 3.10 -25.82
N GLN A 16 3.33 2.04 -26.60
CA GLN A 16 2.49 1.71 -27.76
C GLN A 16 1.04 1.43 -27.34
N ARG A 17 0.84 0.74 -26.22
CA ARG A 17 -0.50 0.50 -25.68
C ARG A 17 -1.17 1.79 -25.24
N LEU A 18 -0.48 2.68 -24.53
CA LEU A 18 -0.98 4.00 -24.14
C LEU A 18 -1.36 4.84 -25.36
N LEU A 19 -0.51 4.86 -26.40
CA LEU A 19 -0.82 5.57 -27.66
C LEU A 19 -2.06 4.99 -28.36
N ALA A 20 -2.22 3.67 -28.37
CA ALA A 20 -3.39 3.01 -28.96
C ALA A 20 -4.68 3.32 -28.15
N GLU A 21 -4.58 3.39 -26.84
CA GLU A 21 -5.70 3.77 -25.97
C GLU A 21 -6.04 5.26 -26.08
N MET A 22 -5.05 6.14 -26.31
CA MET A 22 -5.25 7.57 -26.54
C MET A 22 -5.72 7.90 -27.97
N GLY A 23 -5.40 7.06 -28.95
CA GLY A 23 -5.67 7.27 -30.39
C GLY A 23 -7.10 6.99 -30.83
N GLY A 24 -8.11 7.67 -30.23
CA GLY A 24 -9.46 7.69 -30.75
C GLY A 24 -10.59 7.17 -29.86
N ARG A 25 -10.32 6.87 -28.59
CA ARG A 25 -11.35 6.65 -27.58
C ARG A 25 -11.31 7.78 -26.56
N THR A 26 -12.28 8.66 -26.61
CA THR A 26 -12.68 9.39 -25.42
C THR A 26 -13.04 8.35 -24.37
N SER A 27 -12.30 8.32 -23.25
CA SER A 27 -12.72 7.54 -22.10
C SER A 27 -14.20 7.84 -21.83
N PRO A 28 -15.05 6.83 -21.56
CA PRO A 28 -16.43 7.09 -21.19
C PRO A 28 -16.55 8.03 -19.97
N ASP A 29 -15.47 8.19 -19.24
CA ASP A 29 -15.36 9.12 -18.10
C ASP A 29 -14.97 10.55 -18.49
N TRP A 30 -14.60 10.80 -19.77
CA TRP A 30 -14.36 12.15 -20.27
C TRP A 30 -15.70 12.82 -20.59
N GLN A 31 -16.18 13.61 -19.67
CA GLN A 31 -17.34 14.47 -19.90
C GLN A 31 -16.89 15.73 -20.64
N ALA A 32 -17.72 16.17 -21.61
CA ALA A 32 -17.45 17.39 -22.40
C ALA A 32 -17.51 18.68 -21.56
N ASP A 33 -18.15 18.60 -20.38
CA ASP A 33 -18.30 19.70 -19.43
C ASP A 33 -17.66 19.40 -18.07
N VAL A 34 -17.28 20.47 -17.37
CA VAL A 34 -16.80 20.41 -15.99
C VAL A 34 -17.94 19.95 -15.08
N ALA A 35 -17.86 18.74 -14.58
CA ALA A 35 -18.80 18.27 -13.57
C ALA A 35 -18.46 18.88 -12.20
N GLY A 36 -19.40 19.60 -11.63
CA GLY A 36 -19.29 20.03 -10.23
C GLY A 36 -19.50 18.84 -9.29
N LEU A 37 -18.57 18.62 -8.37
CA LEU A 37 -18.73 17.67 -7.28
C LEU A 37 -19.10 18.44 -6.01
N ASP A 38 -20.05 17.89 -5.26
CA ASP A 38 -20.41 18.44 -3.96
C ASP A 38 -19.20 18.33 -2.99
N PRO A 39 -18.71 19.45 -2.42
CA PRO A 39 -17.62 19.45 -1.45
C PRO A 39 -17.87 18.54 -0.25
N ALA A 40 -19.11 18.26 0.12
CA ALA A 40 -19.47 17.33 1.18
C ALA A 40 -18.93 15.91 0.90
N LEU A 41 -18.71 15.54 -0.35
CA LEU A 41 -18.08 14.24 -0.70
C LEU A 41 -16.69 14.08 -0.10
N TYR A 42 -15.98 15.18 0.16
CA TYR A 42 -14.62 15.19 0.70
C TYR A 42 -14.57 15.48 2.21
N THR A 43 -15.63 16.07 2.78
CA THR A 43 -15.62 16.59 4.14
C THR A 43 -16.59 15.88 5.09
N ASP A 44 -17.49 15.02 4.59
CA ASP A 44 -18.46 14.30 5.42
C ASP A 44 -17.78 13.17 6.22
N PRO A 45 -17.70 13.30 7.57
CA PRO A 45 -17.07 12.29 8.42
C PRO A 45 -17.81 10.95 8.43
N ALA A 46 -19.13 10.96 8.22
CA ALA A 46 -19.92 9.73 8.16
C ALA A 46 -19.61 8.95 6.87
N ARG A 47 -19.44 9.65 5.75
CA ARG A 47 -18.98 9.06 4.50
C ARG A 47 -17.57 8.48 4.66
N PHE A 48 -16.62 9.24 5.19
CA PHE A 48 -15.26 8.76 5.44
C PHE A 48 -15.24 7.53 6.34
N GLY A 49 -16.07 7.50 7.38
CA GLY A 49 -16.23 6.32 8.24
C GLY A 49 -16.65 5.07 7.46
N ARG A 50 -17.63 5.21 6.55
CA ARG A 50 -18.08 4.12 5.69
C ARG A 50 -16.99 3.68 4.70
N GLU A 51 -16.27 4.62 4.09
CA GLU A 51 -15.16 4.34 3.17
C GLU A 51 -14.04 3.57 3.89
N ARG A 52 -13.66 4.01 5.09
CA ARG A 52 -12.67 3.32 5.92
C ARG A 52 -13.05 1.86 6.17
N GLU A 53 -14.30 1.59 6.55
CA GLU A 53 -14.74 0.23 6.89
C GLU A 53 -14.99 -0.65 5.65
N ARG A 54 -15.47 -0.08 4.55
CA ARG A 54 -15.90 -0.85 3.38
C ARG A 54 -14.89 -0.92 2.25
N LEU A 55 -14.00 0.09 2.17
CA LEU A 55 -12.97 0.16 1.12
C LEU A 55 -11.59 -0.11 1.73
N PHE A 56 -11.08 0.82 2.53
CA PHE A 56 -9.69 0.79 2.99
C PHE A 56 -9.33 -0.40 3.89
N ARG A 57 -10.28 -0.98 4.60
CA ARG A 57 -10.07 -2.18 5.42
C ARG A 57 -10.40 -3.50 4.72
N ARG A 58 -10.90 -3.46 3.50
CA ARG A 58 -11.36 -4.67 2.78
C ARG A 58 -10.69 -4.88 1.44
N LEU A 59 -10.23 -3.82 0.80
CA LEU A 59 -9.59 -3.90 -0.51
C LEU A 59 -8.07 -3.87 -0.36
N PRO A 60 -7.34 -4.43 -1.34
CA PRO A 60 -5.90 -4.29 -1.40
C PRO A 60 -5.48 -2.82 -1.43
N LEU A 61 -4.52 -2.45 -0.60
CA LEU A 61 -3.98 -1.10 -0.54
C LEU A 61 -2.52 -1.08 -0.99
N CYS A 62 -2.16 -0.07 -1.78
CA CYS A 62 -0.77 0.20 -2.13
C CYS A 62 -0.09 0.87 -0.93
N LEU A 63 0.87 0.17 -0.31
CA LEU A 63 1.60 0.66 0.85
C LEU A 63 2.98 1.24 0.51
N GLY A 64 3.34 1.27 -0.75
CA GLY A 64 4.58 1.83 -1.24
C GLY A 64 5.25 0.97 -2.31
N PRO A 65 6.30 1.50 -2.97
CA PRO A 65 7.07 0.74 -3.94
C PRO A 65 7.89 -0.34 -3.25
N VAL A 66 7.96 -1.52 -3.88
CA VAL A 66 8.75 -2.66 -3.37
C VAL A 66 10.24 -2.35 -3.27
N ASP A 67 10.71 -1.39 -4.06
CA ASP A 67 12.09 -0.91 -4.06
C ASP A 67 12.55 -0.29 -2.73
N GLN A 68 11.63 0.10 -1.87
CA GLN A 68 11.96 0.50 -0.50
C GLN A 68 12.45 -0.67 0.36
N LEU A 69 12.12 -1.90 -0.03
CA LEU A 69 12.50 -3.13 0.68
C LEU A 69 13.44 -4.00 -0.15
N ARG A 70 14.45 -3.39 -0.82
CA ARG A 70 15.34 -4.09 -1.77
C ARG A 70 16.09 -5.26 -1.15
N GLU A 71 16.59 -5.06 0.07
CA GLU A 71 17.49 -6.01 0.71
C GLU A 71 16.72 -6.99 1.61
N PRO A 72 17.04 -8.29 1.58
CA PRO A 72 16.53 -9.22 2.56
C PRO A 72 16.84 -8.76 3.99
N GLY A 73 15.84 -8.86 4.85
CA GLY A 73 15.89 -8.33 6.21
C GLY A 73 15.48 -6.85 6.33
N SER A 74 15.15 -6.18 5.22
CA SER A 74 14.53 -4.86 5.29
C SER A 74 13.14 -4.95 5.91
N VAL A 75 12.84 -4.04 6.80
CA VAL A 75 11.53 -3.91 7.45
C VAL A 75 11.07 -2.46 7.45
N MET A 76 9.78 -2.27 7.36
CA MET A 76 9.14 -0.97 7.30
C MET A 76 7.84 -1.01 8.11
N ALA A 77 7.64 -0.03 8.98
CA ALA A 77 6.39 0.13 9.71
C ALA A 77 5.50 1.18 9.05
N ARG A 78 4.20 0.94 9.02
CA ARG A 78 3.17 1.86 8.51
C ARG A 78 1.97 1.85 9.43
N GLU A 79 1.28 2.96 9.49
CA GLU A 79 -0.08 3.00 10.01
C GLU A 79 -1.06 3.13 8.86
N VAL A 80 -1.99 2.19 8.74
CA VAL A 80 -2.92 2.10 7.63
C VAL A 80 -4.33 2.06 8.17
N CYS A 81 -5.06 3.15 8.02
CA CYS A 81 -6.44 3.30 8.54
C CYS A 81 -6.58 2.97 10.04
N GLY A 82 -5.59 3.38 10.85
CA GLY A 82 -5.54 3.11 12.28
C GLY A 82 -5.06 1.70 12.64
N VAL A 83 -4.52 0.95 11.67
CA VAL A 83 -3.93 -0.38 11.88
C VAL A 83 -2.41 -0.30 11.74
N PRO A 84 -1.64 -0.65 12.78
CA PRO A 84 -0.19 -0.69 12.69
C PRO A 84 0.25 -1.91 11.87
N VAL A 85 0.89 -1.67 10.73
CA VAL A 85 1.36 -2.70 9.79
C VAL A 85 2.88 -2.71 9.76
N LEU A 86 3.45 -3.91 9.78
CA LEU A 86 4.87 -4.18 9.57
C LEU A 86 5.03 -4.90 8.24
N ILE A 87 5.84 -4.36 7.36
CA ILE A 87 6.16 -4.96 6.06
C ILE A 87 7.62 -5.39 6.12
N ALA A 88 7.89 -6.64 5.76
CA ALA A 88 9.22 -7.22 5.86
C ALA A 88 9.60 -7.97 4.58
N HIS A 89 10.84 -7.79 4.12
CA HIS A 89 11.45 -8.59 3.08
C HIS A 89 12.16 -9.78 3.74
N SER A 90 11.63 -10.97 3.53
CA SER A 90 12.18 -12.19 4.12
C SER A 90 13.49 -12.60 3.44
N ARG A 91 14.26 -13.47 4.11
CA ARG A 91 15.52 -14.02 3.54
C ARG A 91 15.28 -14.89 2.30
N GLU A 92 14.08 -15.45 2.16
CA GLU A 92 13.66 -16.22 0.98
C GLU A 92 13.20 -15.34 -0.20
N GLY A 93 13.42 -14.02 -0.13
CA GLY A 93 13.10 -13.09 -1.20
C GLY A 93 11.61 -12.72 -1.30
N ARG A 94 10.81 -12.94 -0.26
CA ARG A 94 9.38 -12.62 -0.26
C ARG A 94 9.06 -11.44 0.64
N VAL A 95 8.27 -10.50 0.13
CA VAL A 95 7.70 -9.42 0.94
C VAL A 95 6.43 -9.91 1.61
N LYS A 96 6.33 -9.72 2.92
CA LYS A 96 5.19 -10.12 3.75
C LYS A 96 4.76 -8.95 4.62
N ALA A 97 3.46 -8.85 4.89
CA ALA A 97 2.89 -7.88 5.82
C ALA A 97 2.32 -8.58 7.06
N PHE A 98 2.51 -7.95 8.21
CA PHE A 98 2.04 -8.43 9.50
C PHE A 98 1.42 -7.27 10.28
N LEU A 99 0.66 -7.56 11.31
CA LEU A 99 0.34 -6.56 12.32
C LEU A 99 1.62 -6.20 13.10
N ASN A 100 1.91 -4.91 13.22
CA ASN A 100 3.05 -4.42 14.00
C ASN A 100 2.71 -4.40 15.49
N VAL A 101 2.37 -5.57 16.02
CA VAL A 101 1.88 -5.76 17.38
C VAL A 101 2.44 -7.06 17.96
N CYS A 102 3.08 -6.99 19.11
CA CYS A 102 3.52 -8.17 19.84
C CYS A 102 2.31 -8.96 20.37
N ARG A 103 2.30 -10.26 20.12
CA ARG A 103 1.22 -11.16 20.57
C ARG A 103 1.10 -11.29 22.08
N HIS A 104 2.13 -10.90 22.84
CA HIS A 104 2.15 -11.01 24.29
C HIS A 104 1.31 -9.91 24.95
N ARG A 105 1.69 -8.63 24.76
CA ARG A 105 1.04 -7.48 25.41
C ARG A 105 0.82 -6.29 24.48
N GLY A 106 0.75 -6.49 23.19
CA GLY A 106 0.39 -5.45 22.24
C GLY A 106 1.46 -4.39 21.97
N ALA A 107 2.69 -4.54 22.46
CA ALA A 107 3.76 -3.60 22.17
C ALA A 107 4.08 -3.58 20.66
N ARG A 108 4.41 -2.42 20.11
CA ARG A 108 4.91 -2.31 18.73
C ARG A 108 6.26 -3.02 18.61
N LEU A 109 6.45 -3.79 17.55
CA LEU A 109 7.71 -4.51 17.28
C LEU A 109 8.75 -3.61 16.62
N VAL A 110 8.30 -2.66 15.81
CA VAL A 110 9.13 -1.66 15.15
C VAL A 110 8.47 -0.30 15.35
N ASP A 111 9.21 0.61 15.96
CA ASP A 111 8.81 2.00 16.09
C ASP A 111 9.08 2.77 14.79
N GLY A 112 8.47 3.95 14.64
CA GLY A 112 8.66 4.81 13.47
C GLY A 112 7.65 4.58 12.34
N ALA A 113 6.48 4.01 12.67
CA ALA A 113 5.30 4.14 11.81
C ALA A 113 4.92 5.62 11.72
N SER A 114 5.65 6.38 10.91
CA SER A 114 5.23 7.73 10.56
C SER A 114 4.15 7.63 9.48
N GLU A 115 3.18 8.53 9.49
CA GLU A 115 2.26 8.77 8.37
C GLU A 115 3.01 9.21 7.12
N SER A 116 4.23 9.72 7.29
CA SER A 116 5.21 9.92 6.23
C SER A 116 5.89 8.59 5.88
N TRP A 117 6.28 8.43 4.65
CA TRP A 117 7.02 7.31 4.08
C TRP A 117 8.33 7.04 4.84
N GLY A 118 8.24 6.50 6.08
CA GLY A 118 9.39 6.25 6.94
C GLY A 118 10.41 5.35 6.22
N GLU A 119 11.68 5.63 6.44
CA GLU A 119 12.75 4.85 5.84
C GLU A 119 12.74 3.40 6.37
N PRO A 120 12.96 2.42 5.49
CA PRO A 120 13.11 1.04 5.90
C PRO A 120 14.39 0.89 6.74
N CYS A 121 14.34 0.05 7.76
CA CYS A 121 15.52 -0.35 8.50
C CYS A 121 15.83 -1.83 8.27
N ARG A 122 17.08 -2.24 8.47
CA ARG A 122 17.46 -3.65 8.39
C ARG A 122 17.40 -4.30 9.77
N ARG A 123 16.79 -5.49 9.82
CA ARG A 123 16.68 -6.31 11.03
C ARG A 123 17.04 -7.75 10.72
N GLN A 124 17.86 -8.37 11.54
CA GLN A 124 18.13 -9.81 11.45
C GLN A 124 16.99 -10.64 12.03
N SER A 125 16.35 -10.12 13.05
CA SER A 125 15.19 -10.69 13.71
C SER A 125 14.29 -9.58 14.24
N LEU A 126 13.03 -9.87 14.41
CA LEU A 126 12.05 -9.00 15.06
C LEU A 126 11.93 -9.43 16.51
N VAL A 127 12.51 -8.65 17.39
CA VAL A 127 12.50 -8.88 18.84
C VAL A 127 11.62 -7.83 19.48
N CYS A 128 10.73 -8.26 20.38
CA CYS A 128 9.86 -7.32 21.07
C CYS A 128 10.68 -6.45 22.04
N PRO A 129 10.57 -5.10 21.96
CA PRO A 129 11.36 -4.22 22.81
C PRO A 129 10.98 -4.30 24.29
N TYR A 130 9.87 -4.95 24.62
CA TYR A 130 9.35 -5.01 25.98
C TYR A 130 9.93 -6.15 26.81
N HIS A 131 10.02 -7.38 26.25
CA HIS A 131 10.53 -8.54 26.99
C HIS A 131 11.53 -9.41 26.20
N GLY A 132 11.87 -9.07 24.97
CA GLY A 132 12.70 -9.90 24.10
C GLY A 132 11.94 -10.88 23.25
#